data_9d6c808e14c2ab101c5aa7c5200fa900
#
_entry.id   9d6c808e14c2ab101c5aa7c5200fa900
#
_cell.length_a   1.000
_cell.length_b   1.000
_cell.length_c   1.000
_cell.angle_alpha   90.00
_cell.angle_beta   90.00
_cell.angle_gamma   90.00
#
_symmetry.space_group_name_H-M   'P 1'
#
loop_
_entity.id
_entity.type
_entity.pdbx_description
1 polymer ?
#
loop_
_entity_poly.entity_id
_entity_poly.type
_entity_poly.pdbx_seq_one_letter_code
_entity_poly.pdbx_strand_id
1 'polypeptide(L)'
;MGTLRRSALLLVAGVVVACGGAGSSPSAGPSGVVEIRQYQGQDLSALGDIPETDIAGPQQVSLDTYRLKVSGLVQTPLELTYDQVLAHDHFSRVVTLHCVEGWDATILWEGVRITDILAAAGVHDGAPVVIFHAVDGYTSSLPLAYIQANNILLAFKMNGLTLSAEHGFPFQVVAESKWGYKWVKWVDGIELSSDTSYRGYWEAQGYNSNGDQSGPIFEP
;
A
#
# COMPACT_ATOMS: atom_id res chain seq x y z
N MET A 1 60.91 -51.37 34.60
CA MET A 1 61.51 -51.33 33.25
C MET A 1 60.34 -51.56 32.26
N GLY A 2 59.75 -50.55 31.75
CA GLY A 2 58.59 -50.64 30.86
C GLY A 2 58.68 -49.58 29.76
N THR A 3 58.89 -50.07 28.59
CA THR A 3 59.13 -49.31 27.37
C THR A 3 57.84 -48.65 26.85
N LEU A 4 57.81 -47.30 26.71
CA LEU A 4 56.75 -46.55 26.03
C LEU A 4 56.83 -46.77 24.50
N ARG A 5 55.72 -47.22 23.92
CA ARG A 5 55.51 -47.18 22.44
C ARG A 5 54.71 -45.91 22.13
N ARG A 6 55.28 -45.01 21.34
CA ARG A 6 54.60 -43.85 20.73
C ARG A 6 53.89 -44.31 19.44
N SER A 7 52.59 -44.19 19.40
CA SER A 7 51.81 -44.34 18.15
C SER A 7 51.63 -42.96 17.51
N ALA A 8 52.07 -42.85 16.26
CA ALA A 8 51.86 -41.65 15.43
C ALA A 8 50.46 -41.66 14.81
N LEU A 9 49.71 -40.62 15.00
CA LEU A 9 48.40 -40.40 14.39
C LEU A 9 48.59 -39.57 13.11
N LEU A 10 48.30 -40.17 11.94
CA LEU A 10 48.25 -39.46 10.67
C LEU A 10 46.93 -38.69 10.54
N LEU A 11 47.02 -37.37 10.43
CA LEU A 11 45.91 -36.51 10.10
C LEU A 11 45.79 -36.45 8.55
N VAL A 12 44.70 -36.97 8.03
CA VAL A 12 44.32 -36.79 6.63
C VAL A 12 43.47 -35.52 6.55
N ALA A 13 44.01 -34.48 5.91
CA ALA A 13 43.26 -33.25 5.62
C ALA A 13 42.39 -33.46 4.38
N GLY A 14 41.08 -33.58 4.57
CA GLY A 14 40.08 -33.55 3.50
C GLY A 14 39.79 -32.13 3.06
N VAL A 15 40.10 -31.76 1.83
CA VAL A 15 39.69 -30.50 1.21
C VAL A 15 38.25 -30.65 0.75
N VAL A 16 37.34 -29.93 1.40
CA VAL A 16 35.95 -29.78 0.94
C VAL A 16 35.88 -28.54 0.04
N VAL A 17 35.71 -28.77 -1.26
CA VAL A 17 35.39 -27.70 -2.21
C VAL A 17 33.90 -27.39 -2.09
N ALA A 18 33.55 -26.25 -1.47
CA ALA A 18 32.20 -25.74 -1.43
C ALA A 18 31.93 -24.92 -2.71
N CYS A 19 31.11 -25.47 -3.62
CA CYS A 19 30.51 -24.68 -4.70
C CYS A 19 29.53 -23.64 -4.12
N GLY A 20 29.92 -22.38 -4.18
CA GLY A 20 29.06 -21.25 -3.79
C GLY A 20 27.94 -21.07 -4.80
N GLY A 21 26.72 -21.48 -4.45
CA GLY A 21 25.51 -20.98 -5.06
C GLY A 21 25.17 -19.61 -4.44
N ALA A 22 25.18 -18.55 -5.22
CA ALA A 22 24.69 -17.25 -4.82
C ALA A 22 23.16 -17.32 -4.69
N GLY A 23 22.68 -17.69 -3.50
CA GLY A 23 21.28 -17.53 -3.12
C GLY A 23 21.08 -16.08 -2.66
N SER A 24 20.28 -15.32 -3.38
CA SER A 24 19.80 -14.02 -2.93
C SER A 24 19.05 -14.20 -1.60
N SER A 25 19.61 -13.65 -0.54
CA SER A 25 18.99 -13.62 0.77
C SER A 25 17.74 -12.74 0.71
N PRO A 26 16.58 -13.15 1.29
CA PRO A 26 15.43 -12.27 1.42
C PRO A 26 15.81 -11.10 2.32
N SER A 27 15.49 -9.88 1.86
CA SER A 27 15.64 -8.65 2.64
C SER A 27 14.67 -8.72 3.83
N ALA A 28 15.18 -8.97 5.03
CA ALA A 28 14.39 -8.88 6.24
C ALA A 28 14.25 -7.41 6.62
N GLY A 29 13.02 -6.90 6.63
CA GLY A 29 12.69 -5.61 7.26
C GLY A 29 12.94 -5.65 8.78
N PRO A 30 12.91 -4.49 9.49
CA PRO A 30 13.41 -4.34 10.88
C PRO A 30 12.64 -5.08 11.98
N SER A 31 11.72 -6.00 11.69
CA SER A 31 10.87 -6.66 12.69
C SER A 31 10.75 -8.17 12.57
N GLY A 32 11.58 -8.86 11.82
CA GLY A 32 11.47 -10.32 11.70
C GLY A 32 10.14 -10.83 11.06
N VAL A 33 9.28 -9.94 10.60
CA VAL A 33 8.05 -10.29 9.87
C VAL A 33 8.45 -10.65 8.44
N VAL A 34 8.07 -11.85 8.01
CA VAL A 34 8.34 -12.35 6.67
C VAL A 34 7.19 -11.95 5.74
N GLU A 35 7.53 -11.52 4.53
CA GLU A 35 6.54 -11.21 3.49
C GLU A 35 5.67 -12.44 3.17
N ILE A 36 4.37 -12.28 3.19
CA ILE A 36 3.40 -13.31 2.80
C ILE A 36 3.40 -13.38 1.28
N ARG A 37 3.73 -14.56 0.73
CA ARG A 37 3.80 -14.80 -0.73
C ARG A 37 2.65 -15.65 -1.25
N GLN A 38 1.79 -16.14 -0.35
CA GLN A 38 0.61 -16.93 -0.68
C GLN A 38 -0.47 -16.73 0.39
N TYR A 39 -1.70 -16.54 -0.03
CA TYR A 39 -2.83 -16.35 0.89
C TYR A 39 -4.07 -17.07 0.35
N GLN A 40 -4.68 -17.94 1.16
CA GLN A 40 -5.86 -18.75 0.80
C GLN A 40 -5.74 -19.47 -0.55
N GLY A 41 -4.54 -19.99 -0.87
CA GLY A 41 -4.25 -20.70 -2.11
C GLY A 41 -3.98 -19.81 -3.34
N GLN A 42 -3.96 -18.49 -3.16
CA GLN A 42 -3.62 -17.52 -4.21
C GLN A 42 -2.19 -17.04 -4.04
N ASP A 43 -1.41 -17.06 -5.12
CA ASP A 43 -0.06 -16.49 -5.14
C ASP A 43 -0.11 -14.96 -5.13
N LEU A 44 0.79 -14.35 -4.38
CA LEU A 44 0.92 -12.90 -4.25
C LEU A 44 2.20 -12.43 -4.94
N SER A 45 2.13 -11.27 -5.58
CA SER A 45 3.29 -10.59 -6.17
C SER A 45 4.32 -10.25 -5.09
N ALA A 46 5.62 -10.37 -5.42
CA ALA A 46 6.67 -9.90 -4.53
C ALA A 46 6.66 -8.37 -4.46
N LEU A 47 6.73 -7.82 -3.25
CA LEU A 47 6.73 -6.35 -3.10
C LEU A 47 7.96 -5.72 -3.78
N GLY A 48 9.11 -6.39 -3.75
CA GLY A 48 10.33 -5.93 -4.42
C GLY A 48 10.30 -5.96 -5.95
N ASP A 49 9.30 -6.63 -6.56
CA ASP A 49 9.13 -6.70 -8.02
C ASP A 49 8.10 -5.67 -8.53
N ILE A 50 7.42 -4.94 -7.63
CA ILE A 50 6.42 -3.94 -8.00
C ILE A 50 7.14 -2.67 -8.43
N PRO A 51 6.93 -2.19 -9.68
CA PRO A 51 7.53 -0.94 -10.12
C PRO A 51 7.07 0.24 -9.27
N GLU A 52 8.00 1.11 -8.94
CA GLU A 52 7.68 2.37 -8.31
C GLU A 52 7.10 3.35 -9.33
N THR A 53 5.93 3.91 -9.04
CA THR A 53 5.26 4.92 -9.87
C THR A 53 4.73 6.02 -8.98
N ASP A 54 5.18 7.25 -9.20
CA ASP A 54 4.80 8.46 -8.47
C ASP A 54 5.11 9.73 -9.29
N ILE A 55 4.80 10.90 -8.73
CA ILE A 55 5.03 12.19 -9.41
C ILE A 55 6.24 12.95 -8.86
N ALA A 56 6.80 12.55 -7.72
CA ALA A 56 7.85 13.31 -7.02
C ALA A 56 8.84 12.44 -6.24
N GLY A 57 8.91 11.13 -6.52
CA GLY A 57 9.72 10.16 -5.75
C GLY A 57 9.08 9.73 -4.43
N PRO A 58 9.60 8.66 -3.79
CA PRO A 58 9.09 8.14 -2.53
C PRO A 58 9.11 9.17 -1.41
N GLN A 59 8.01 9.27 -0.67
CA GLN A 59 7.86 10.24 0.41
C GLN A 59 8.29 9.65 1.75
N GLN A 60 9.12 10.40 2.48
CA GLN A 60 9.52 10.05 3.85
C GLN A 60 8.61 10.76 4.85
N VAL A 61 7.65 10.03 5.39
CA VAL A 61 6.64 10.60 6.30
C VAL A 61 6.99 10.28 7.74
N SER A 62 7.13 11.33 8.59
CA SER A 62 7.32 11.17 10.04
C SER A 62 5.98 11.06 10.74
N LEU A 63 5.76 9.96 11.50
CA LEU A 63 4.54 9.74 12.26
C LEU A 63 4.34 10.76 13.41
N ASP A 64 5.39 11.38 13.91
CA ASP A 64 5.30 12.41 14.96
C ASP A 64 4.48 13.61 14.50
N THR A 65 4.64 13.99 13.22
CA THR A 65 3.96 15.14 12.63
C THR A 65 2.81 14.78 11.71
N TYR A 66 2.71 13.51 11.31
CA TYR A 66 1.66 13.06 10.41
C TYR A 66 0.26 13.21 11.01
N ARG A 67 -0.66 13.75 10.21
CA ARG A 67 -2.10 13.79 10.50
C ARG A 67 -2.88 13.47 9.24
N LEU A 68 -3.79 12.52 9.34
CA LEU A 68 -4.82 12.32 8.32
C LEU A 68 -5.95 13.33 8.57
N LYS A 69 -6.12 14.25 7.64
CA LYS A 69 -7.17 15.27 7.71
C LYS A 69 -8.44 14.78 7.02
N VAL A 70 -9.58 14.89 7.70
CA VAL A 70 -10.90 14.67 7.10
C VAL A 70 -11.65 15.99 7.12
N SER A 71 -12.03 16.47 5.93
CA SER A 71 -12.53 17.84 5.76
C SER A 71 -13.62 17.95 4.67
N GLY A 72 -14.00 19.18 4.33
CA GLY A 72 -15.03 19.47 3.35
C GLY A 72 -16.43 19.32 3.92
N LEU A 73 -17.32 18.65 3.21
CA LEU A 73 -18.74 18.48 3.59
C LEU A 73 -18.91 17.41 4.69
N VAL A 74 -18.34 17.66 5.86
CA VAL A 74 -18.45 16.84 7.07
C VAL A 74 -18.97 17.65 8.24
N GLN A 75 -19.65 17.00 9.20
CA GLN A 75 -20.18 17.64 10.41
C GLN A 75 -19.05 18.09 11.34
N THR A 76 -18.03 17.23 11.49
CA THR A 76 -16.89 17.47 12.36
C THR A 76 -15.61 17.13 11.60
N PRO A 77 -14.84 18.13 11.17
CA PRO A 77 -13.51 17.88 10.60
C PRO A 77 -12.61 17.14 11.60
N LEU A 78 -11.80 16.20 11.11
CA LEU A 78 -10.91 15.38 11.93
C LEU A 78 -9.45 15.60 11.53
N GLU A 79 -8.55 15.49 12.51
CA GLU A 79 -7.11 15.37 12.34
C GLU A 79 -6.63 14.15 13.15
N LEU A 80 -6.44 13.02 12.48
CA LEU A 80 -6.13 11.74 13.10
C LEU A 80 -4.64 11.44 13.02
N THR A 81 -4.05 11.01 14.13
CA THR A 81 -2.71 10.39 14.10
C THR A 81 -2.77 9.03 13.41
N TYR A 82 -1.61 8.48 13.03
CA TYR A 82 -1.50 7.12 12.51
C TYR A 82 -2.18 6.10 13.44
N ASP A 83 -1.87 6.14 14.74
CA ASP A 83 -2.42 5.21 15.72
C ASP A 83 -3.95 5.36 15.89
N GLN A 84 -4.47 6.59 15.77
CA GLN A 84 -5.92 6.82 15.81
C GLN A 84 -6.63 6.22 14.60
N VAL A 85 -6.01 6.26 13.41
CA VAL A 85 -6.54 5.54 12.24
C VAL A 85 -6.49 4.04 12.47
N LEU A 86 -5.39 3.51 13.00
CA LEU A 86 -5.25 2.08 13.30
C LEU A 86 -6.14 1.60 14.46
N ALA A 87 -6.75 2.49 15.23
CA ALA A 87 -7.72 2.10 16.27
C ALA A 87 -9.08 1.66 15.72
N HIS A 88 -9.37 1.88 14.42
CA HIS A 88 -10.55 1.33 13.74
C HIS A 88 -10.36 -0.17 13.44
N ASP A 89 -11.45 -0.86 13.10
CA ASP A 89 -11.41 -2.26 12.70
C ASP A 89 -10.55 -2.49 11.46
N HIS A 90 -9.72 -3.54 11.47
CA HIS A 90 -8.85 -3.91 10.37
C HIS A 90 -9.50 -4.96 9.47
N PHE A 91 -9.32 -4.78 8.18
CA PHE A 91 -9.82 -5.70 7.15
C PHE A 91 -8.69 -6.09 6.21
N SER A 92 -8.68 -7.38 5.82
CA SER A 92 -7.71 -7.89 4.85
C SER A 92 -8.41 -8.35 3.59
N ARG A 93 -7.83 -8.04 2.43
CA ARG A 93 -8.36 -8.39 1.12
C ARG A 93 -7.25 -8.59 0.11
N VAL A 94 -7.33 -9.66 -0.70
CA VAL A 94 -6.47 -9.81 -1.87
C VAL A 94 -7.09 -9.03 -3.02
N VAL A 95 -6.35 -8.05 -3.54
CA VAL A 95 -6.76 -7.23 -4.69
C VAL A 95 -5.58 -7.07 -5.64
N THR A 96 -5.84 -7.22 -6.94
CA THR A 96 -4.86 -6.92 -7.98
C THR A 96 -4.94 -5.43 -8.35
N LEU A 97 -3.82 -4.73 -8.21
CA LEU A 97 -3.61 -3.40 -8.75
C LEU A 97 -3.21 -3.55 -10.21
N HIS A 98 -3.91 -2.84 -11.11
CA HIS A 98 -3.61 -2.77 -12.54
C HIS A 98 -3.10 -1.38 -12.89
N CYS A 99 -1.84 -1.30 -13.32
CA CYS A 99 -1.24 -0.04 -13.73
C CYS A 99 -1.50 0.23 -15.22
N VAL A 100 -1.73 1.49 -15.57
CA VAL A 100 -1.86 1.93 -16.98
C VAL A 100 -0.56 1.76 -17.77
N GLU A 101 0.57 1.58 -17.10
CA GLU A 101 1.88 1.27 -17.70
C GLU A 101 2.02 -0.19 -18.13
N GLY A 102 1.01 -1.04 -17.90
CA GLY A 102 0.95 -2.41 -18.39
C GLY A 102 1.54 -3.47 -17.44
N TRP A 103 1.65 -3.18 -16.15
CA TRP A 103 1.97 -4.16 -15.13
C TRP A 103 0.85 -4.34 -14.10
N ASP A 104 0.82 -5.51 -13.47
CA ASP A 104 -0.15 -5.87 -12.45
C ASP A 104 0.54 -6.38 -11.19
N ALA A 105 -0.07 -6.15 -10.03
CA ALA A 105 0.39 -6.71 -8.77
C ALA A 105 -0.78 -7.23 -7.93
N THR A 106 -0.78 -8.53 -7.63
CA THR A 106 -1.76 -9.18 -6.74
C THR A 106 -1.24 -9.15 -5.32
N ILE A 107 -1.93 -8.46 -4.42
CA ILE A 107 -1.44 -8.10 -3.10
C ILE A 107 -2.49 -8.39 -2.04
N LEU A 108 -2.05 -8.94 -0.90
CA LEU A 108 -2.85 -8.98 0.32
C LEU A 108 -2.74 -7.63 1.02
N TRP A 109 -3.79 -6.82 0.88
CA TRP A 109 -3.91 -5.53 1.54
C TRP A 109 -4.52 -5.69 2.93
N GLU A 110 -3.99 -4.96 3.92
CA GLU A 110 -4.60 -4.79 5.23
C GLU A 110 -4.79 -3.31 5.49
N GLY A 111 -6.00 -2.91 5.89
CA GLY A 111 -6.37 -1.52 6.08
C GLY A 111 -7.64 -1.34 6.91
N VAL A 112 -8.01 -0.08 7.10
CA VAL A 112 -9.28 0.33 7.69
C VAL A 112 -10.26 0.72 6.58
N ARG A 113 -11.55 0.53 6.78
CA ARG A 113 -12.54 1.01 5.79
C ARG A 113 -12.62 2.53 5.84
N ILE A 114 -12.56 3.16 4.69
CA ILE A 114 -12.72 4.62 4.60
C ILE A 114 -14.09 5.04 5.14
N THR A 115 -15.13 4.23 4.97
CA THR A 115 -16.47 4.47 5.52
C THR A 115 -16.50 4.61 7.03
N ASP A 116 -15.64 3.90 7.76
CA ASP A 116 -15.60 3.96 9.23
C ASP A 116 -14.98 5.28 9.70
N ILE A 117 -13.95 5.76 8.99
CA ILE A 117 -13.36 7.09 9.22
C ILE A 117 -14.39 8.18 8.91
N LEU A 118 -15.09 8.08 7.76
CA LEU A 118 -16.11 9.04 7.34
C LEU A 118 -17.31 9.07 8.29
N ALA A 119 -17.70 7.92 8.85
CA ALA A 119 -18.77 7.84 9.85
C ALA A 119 -18.43 8.64 11.12
N ALA A 120 -17.15 8.62 11.55
CA ALA A 120 -16.69 9.41 12.69
C ALA A 120 -16.73 10.94 12.42
N ALA A 121 -16.51 11.35 11.16
CA ALA A 121 -16.60 12.76 10.76
C ALA A 121 -18.04 13.24 10.54
N GLY A 122 -18.97 12.33 10.24
CA GLY A 122 -20.35 12.63 9.86
C GLY A 122 -20.43 13.31 8.49
N VAL A 123 -20.78 12.54 7.46
CA VAL A 123 -20.90 13.07 6.08
C VAL A 123 -22.18 13.90 5.94
N HIS A 124 -22.08 15.09 5.37
CA HIS A 124 -23.26 15.89 5.01
C HIS A 124 -23.96 15.35 3.76
N ASP A 125 -25.28 15.51 3.71
CA ASP A 125 -26.04 15.29 2.49
C ASP A 125 -25.51 16.19 1.36
N GLY A 126 -25.40 15.64 0.16
CA GLY A 126 -24.88 16.39 -0.99
C GLY A 126 -23.36 16.38 -1.15
N ALA A 127 -22.67 15.42 -0.53
CA ALA A 127 -21.24 15.14 -0.75
C ALA A 127 -21.04 13.88 -1.61
N PRO A 128 -21.25 13.92 -2.94
CA PRO A 128 -21.16 12.73 -3.80
C PRO A 128 -19.73 12.29 -4.09
N VAL A 129 -18.73 13.14 -3.81
CA VAL A 129 -17.33 12.93 -4.19
C VAL A 129 -16.43 12.95 -2.97
N VAL A 130 -15.48 12.02 -2.94
CA VAL A 130 -14.37 11.99 -1.97
C VAL A 130 -13.09 12.26 -2.73
N ILE A 131 -12.40 13.33 -2.37
CA ILE A 131 -11.10 13.73 -2.90
C ILE A 131 -10.04 13.25 -1.92
N PHE A 132 -9.04 12.54 -2.42
CA PHE A 132 -7.87 12.12 -1.65
C PHE A 132 -6.70 13.05 -1.97
N HIS A 133 -6.02 13.50 -0.92
CA HIS A 133 -4.81 14.30 -0.99
C HIS A 133 -3.63 13.48 -0.48
N ALA A 134 -2.48 13.69 -1.08
CA ALA A 134 -1.23 13.03 -0.72
C ALA A 134 -0.12 14.02 -0.40
N VAL A 135 0.83 13.58 0.41
CA VAL A 135 1.97 14.39 0.90
C VAL A 135 2.80 15.01 -0.23
N ASP A 136 2.89 14.33 -1.39
CA ASP A 136 3.63 14.79 -2.58
C ASP A 136 2.84 15.80 -3.44
N GLY A 137 1.60 16.14 -3.03
CA GLY A 137 0.69 17.00 -3.78
C GLY A 137 -0.16 16.25 -4.81
N TYR A 138 -0.02 14.92 -4.92
CA TYR A 138 -0.91 14.11 -5.76
C TYR A 138 -2.35 14.18 -5.24
N THR A 139 -3.31 14.20 -6.15
CA THR A 139 -4.73 14.10 -5.81
C THR A 139 -5.47 13.22 -6.80
N SER A 140 -6.50 12.54 -6.33
CA SER A 140 -7.50 11.88 -7.16
C SER A 140 -8.82 11.83 -6.40
N SER A 141 -9.90 11.42 -7.06
CA SER A 141 -11.21 11.35 -6.43
C SER A 141 -11.94 10.06 -6.75
N LEU A 142 -12.84 9.67 -5.85
CA LEU A 142 -13.75 8.54 -6.04
C LEU A 142 -15.17 8.97 -5.66
N PRO A 143 -16.21 8.44 -6.34
CA PRO A 143 -17.59 8.64 -5.89
C PRO A 143 -17.78 8.04 -4.49
N LEU A 144 -18.44 8.77 -3.58
CA LEU A 144 -18.77 8.27 -2.24
C LEU A 144 -19.56 6.96 -2.30
N ALA A 145 -20.52 6.87 -3.23
CA ALA A 145 -21.32 5.66 -3.43
C ALA A 145 -20.46 4.42 -3.80
N TYR A 146 -19.40 4.63 -4.62
CA TYR A 146 -18.46 3.57 -4.95
C TYR A 146 -17.65 3.11 -3.72
N ILE A 147 -17.17 4.06 -2.90
CA ILE A 147 -16.43 3.76 -1.65
C ILE A 147 -17.29 2.94 -0.71
N GLN A 148 -18.57 3.31 -0.54
CA GLN A 148 -19.54 2.62 0.32
C GLN A 148 -19.87 1.22 -0.20
N ALA A 149 -20.18 1.09 -1.50
CA ALA A 149 -20.58 -0.18 -2.11
C ALA A 149 -19.46 -1.22 -2.09
N ASN A 150 -18.20 -0.80 -2.22
CA ASN A 150 -17.03 -1.68 -2.30
C ASN A 150 -16.23 -1.77 -1.00
N ASN A 151 -16.63 -1.07 0.07
CA ASN A 151 -15.89 -1.03 1.34
C ASN A 151 -14.41 -0.74 1.12
N ILE A 152 -14.10 0.34 0.38
CA ILE A 152 -12.75 0.71 -0.01
C ILE A 152 -11.86 0.89 1.22
N LEU A 153 -10.67 0.29 1.16
CA LEU A 153 -9.70 0.33 2.25
C LEU A 153 -8.72 1.50 2.11
N LEU A 154 -8.40 2.10 3.24
CA LEU A 154 -7.19 2.88 3.45
C LEU A 154 -6.17 1.92 4.05
N ALA A 155 -5.28 1.39 3.21
CA ALA A 155 -4.34 0.35 3.58
C ALA A 155 -3.11 0.90 4.28
N PHE A 156 -2.58 0.14 5.25
CA PHE A 156 -1.33 0.41 5.97
C PHE A 156 -0.36 -0.77 5.90
N LYS A 157 -0.78 -1.92 5.31
CA LYS A 157 0.11 -3.07 5.04
C LYS A 157 -0.16 -3.68 3.67
N MET A 158 0.91 -4.26 3.13
CA MET A 158 0.95 -5.10 1.93
C MET A 158 1.64 -6.42 2.27
N ASN A 159 1.06 -7.56 1.89
CA ASN A 159 1.62 -8.90 2.13
C ASN A 159 2.11 -9.13 3.58
N GLY A 160 1.39 -8.58 4.57
CA GLY A 160 1.71 -8.68 5.98
C GLY A 160 2.79 -7.71 6.48
N LEU A 161 3.45 -6.96 5.59
CA LEU A 161 4.44 -5.94 5.95
C LEU A 161 3.79 -4.55 5.98
N THR A 162 4.22 -3.70 6.91
CA THR A 162 3.87 -2.27 6.89
C THR A 162 4.32 -1.67 5.56
N LEU A 163 3.52 -0.76 4.99
CA LEU A 163 3.87 -0.05 3.76
C LEU A 163 5.26 0.56 3.89
N SER A 164 6.07 0.43 2.83
CA SER A 164 7.33 1.17 2.72
C SER A 164 7.10 2.58 2.18
N ALA A 165 8.13 3.40 2.17
CA ALA A 165 8.07 4.74 1.57
C ALA A 165 7.68 4.67 0.09
N GLU A 166 8.19 3.68 -0.67
CA GLU A 166 7.89 3.45 -2.09
C GLU A 166 6.43 3.05 -2.32
N HIS A 167 5.85 2.34 -1.34
CA HIS A 167 4.49 1.80 -1.42
C HIS A 167 3.45 2.63 -0.65
N GLY A 168 3.73 3.91 -0.39
CA GLY A 168 2.72 4.85 0.09
C GLY A 168 2.55 4.92 1.60
N PHE A 169 3.58 4.54 2.42
CA PHE A 169 3.54 4.77 3.87
C PHE A 169 3.20 6.22 4.20
N PRO A 170 2.29 6.53 5.13
CA PRO A 170 1.62 5.61 6.06
C PRO A 170 0.36 4.94 5.51
N PHE A 171 -0.29 5.50 4.48
CA PHE A 171 -1.54 4.97 3.97
C PHE A 171 -1.65 5.07 2.44
N GLN A 172 -2.26 4.03 1.84
CA GLN A 172 -2.62 3.99 0.42
C GLN A 172 -4.09 3.62 0.25
N VAL A 173 -4.78 4.27 -0.71
CA VAL A 173 -6.14 3.90 -1.12
C VAL A 173 -6.10 2.61 -1.93
N VAL A 174 -6.94 1.62 -1.59
CA VAL A 174 -7.12 0.38 -2.35
C VAL A 174 -8.38 0.50 -3.20
N ALA A 175 -8.26 1.09 -4.38
CA ALA A 175 -9.38 1.38 -5.28
C ALA A 175 -9.67 0.18 -6.21
N GLU A 176 -10.18 -0.94 -5.65
CA GLU A 176 -10.50 -2.17 -6.39
C GLU A 176 -11.31 -1.88 -7.65
N SER A 177 -11.00 -2.53 -8.78
CA SER A 177 -11.57 -2.33 -10.11
C SER A 177 -11.31 -0.96 -10.77
N LYS A 178 -10.46 -0.14 -10.18
CA LYS A 178 -9.96 1.10 -10.78
C LYS A 178 -8.52 0.96 -11.23
N TRP A 179 -8.15 1.70 -12.29
CA TRP A 179 -6.76 1.83 -12.72
C TRP A 179 -5.88 2.43 -11.63
N GLY A 180 -4.58 2.09 -11.64
CA GLY A 180 -3.59 2.43 -10.60
C GLY A 180 -3.52 3.93 -10.25
N TYR A 181 -3.79 4.84 -11.19
CA TYR A 181 -3.81 6.28 -10.89
C TYR A 181 -4.93 6.72 -9.94
N LYS A 182 -5.92 5.87 -9.65
CA LYS A 182 -6.94 6.11 -8.62
C LYS A 182 -6.50 5.65 -7.23
N TRP A 183 -5.36 4.96 -7.13
CA TRP A 183 -4.84 4.37 -5.89
C TRP A 183 -3.83 5.31 -5.23
N VAL A 184 -4.33 6.36 -4.57
CA VAL A 184 -3.50 7.41 -3.98
C VAL A 184 -2.59 6.86 -2.91
N LYS A 185 -1.26 7.08 -3.03
CA LYS A 185 -0.22 6.78 -2.05
C LYS A 185 -0.02 7.96 -1.10
N TRP A 186 0.60 7.72 0.06
CA TRP A 186 0.96 8.76 1.04
C TRP A 186 -0.21 9.66 1.45
N VAL A 187 -1.40 9.08 1.59
CA VAL A 187 -2.63 9.82 1.87
C VAL A 187 -2.50 10.60 3.18
N ASP A 188 -2.70 11.91 3.12
CA ASP A 188 -2.76 12.80 4.28
C ASP A 188 -4.07 13.59 4.37
N GLY A 189 -4.95 13.48 3.35
CA GLY A 189 -6.23 14.15 3.34
C GLY A 189 -7.35 13.36 2.66
N ILE A 190 -8.53 13.43 3.25
CA ILE A 190 -9.81 12.92 2.71
C ILE A 190 -10.80 14.07 2.78
N GLU A 191 -11.20 14.59 1.62
CA GLU A 191 -12.10 15.73 1.52
C GLU A 191 -13.43 15.32 0.89
N LEU A 192 -14.54 15.61 1.56
CA LEU A 192 -15.89 15.41 1.05
C LEU A 192 -16.31 16.65 0.23
N SER A 193 -16.72 16.45 -1.01
CA SER A 193 -17.01 17.55 -1.94
C SER A 193 -18.34 17.37 -2.69
N SER A 194 -18.98 18.47 -3.05
CA SER A 194 -20.11 18.52 -3.99
C SER A 194 -19.65 18.67 -5.43
N ASP A 195 -18.37 18.89 -5.70
CA ASP A 195 -17.84 19.08 -7.06
C ASP A 195 -17.69 17.75 -7.78
N THR A 196 -18.70 17.38 -8.53
CA THR A 196 -18.70 16.16 -9.38
C THR A 196 -17.81 16.30 -10.62
N SER A 197 -17.29 17.49 -10.90
CA SER A 197 -16.39 17.79 -12.01
C SER A 197 -14.91 17.81 -11.59
N TYR A 198 -14.61 17.55 -10.31
CA TYR A 198 -13.25 17.55 -9.79
C TYR A 198 -12.34 16.61 -10.59
N ARG A 199 -11.18 17.12 -10.96
CA ARG A 199 -10.14 16.38 -11.69
C ARG A 199 -8.85 16.42 -10.87
N GLY A 200 -8.39 15.25 -10.45
CA GLY A 200 -7.11 15.09 -9.79
C GLY A 200 -5.92 15.24 -10.76
N TYR A 201 -4.74 14.85 -10.30
CA TYR A 201 -3.50 15.10 -11.03
C TYR A 201 -3.51 14.54 -12.46
N TRP A 202 -3.80 13.25 -12.64
CA TRP A 202 -3.84 12.61 -13.97
C TRP A 202 -5.12 12.89 -14.74
N GLU A 203 -6.25 12.99 -14.06
CA GLU A 203 -7.53 13.35 -14.67
C GLU A 203 -7.46 14.74 -15.31
N ALA A 204 -6.75 15.71 -14.70
CA ALA A 204 -6.50 17.02 -15.29
C ALA A 204 -5.63 16.96 -16.55
N GLN A 205 -4.91 15.88 -16.76
CA GLN A 205 -4.08 15.62 -17.95
C GLN A 205 -4.78 14.73 -18.99
N GLY A 206 -6.10 14.48 -18.84
CA GLY A 206 -6.91 13.75 -19.81
C GLY A 206 -7.16 12.28 -19.49
N TYR A 207 -6.72 11.78 -18.32
CA TYR A 207 -7.12 10.45 -17.89
C TYR A 207 -8.60 10.44 -17.48
N ASN A 208 -9.24 9.28 -17.63
CA ASN A 208 -10.66 9.13 -17.35
C ASN A 208 -11.00 9.38 -15.88
N SER A 209 -11.96 10.24 -15.60
CA SER A 209 -12.33 10.64 -14.23
C SER A 209 -12.90 9.48 -13.41
N ASN A 210 -13.57 8.50 -14.02
CA ASN A 210 -14.03 7.29 -13.34
C ASN A 210 -12.91 6.30 -13.06
N GLY A 211 -11.96 6.16 -14.00
CA GLY A 211 -10.83 5.24 -13.89
C GLY A 211 -11.20 3.77 -13.83
N ASP A 212 -12.36 3.36 -14.33
CA ASP A 212 -12.80 1.96 -14.34
C ASP A 212 -11.92 1.12 -15.28
N GLN A 213 -11.44 -0.05 -14.81
CA GLN A 213 -10.65 -0.98 -15.63
C GLN A 213 -11.42 -1.51 -16.85
N SER A 214 -12.75 -1.55 -16.78
CA SER A 214 -13.62 -1.94 -17.89
C SER A 214 -13.88 -0.81 -18.88
N GLY A 215 -13.42 0.41 -18.58
CA GLY A 215 -13.62 1.62 -19.38
C GLY A 215 -12.34 2.11 -20.06
N PRO A 216 -12.43 3.21 -20.81
CA PRO A 216 -11.26 3.81 -21.43
C PRO A 216 -10.31 4.41 -20.38
N ILE A 217 -8.98 4.35 -20.64
CA ILE A 217 -7.96 4.96 -19.78
C ILE A 217 -8.02 6.50 -19.87
N PHE A 218 -8.32 7.03 -21.05
CA PHE A 218 -8.39 8.47 -21.32
C PHE A 218 -9.83 8.92 -21.52
N GLU A 219 -10.10 10.18 -21.21
CA GLU A 219 -11.38 10.80 -21.58
C GLU A 219 -11.54 10.80 -23.12
N PRO A 220 -12.77 10.64 -23.65
CA PRO A 220 -13.05 10.64 -25.09
C PRO A 220 -12.82 12.01 -25.74
#